data_11775f4b8ec331186f7ff12d62492fc0
#
_entry.id   11775f4b8ec331186f7ff12d62492fc0
#
_cell.length_a   1.000
_cell.length_b   1.000
_cell.length_c   1.000
_cell.angle_alpha   90.00
_cell.angle_beta   90.00
_cell.angle_gamma   90.00
#
_symmetry.space_group_name_H-M   'P 1'
#
loop_
_entity.id
_entity.type
_entity.pdbx_description
1 polymer ?
#
loop_
_entity_poly.entity_id
_entity_poly.type
_entity_poly.pdbx_seq_one_letter_code
_entity_poly.pdbx_strand_id
1 'polypeptide(L)'
;MKESIHGPILSLNHGTYAIRISGRNDLKSVEQWYRMTKANNFSEFREAMKIQGVPMFNTGYADKEGNIYYVYNAKIPKRKPGYKWRSIIPGETSTNLWTEYIPYDSLPQIKNPAGGFIQNCNSTPYLSTGNMDEINSLPAWTGIETHQTGRAIRSLELYGLDSSISRDEFLKYKYDHTYSKSSLISKTRDKYIEHMKSDTSSVLRTGLDLLENWDLSADSTNRAAALAFLVLPKAFKPEDLKYNPDSVTKKLKQSIRFLEENYGTIDIPLGKVFILKRGQKELPLSGGPGLLRAVYYKKLDKKYIAVAGDCYIQFVEWGPDGKQQAWSIHQYGSATKDKSSPHYGDQANLFYQEKMKQIR
;
A
#
# COMPACT_ATOMS: atom_id res chain seq x y z
N MET A 1 -6.72 21.60 -25.86
CA MET A 1 -7.14 21.54 -24.43
C MET A 1 -7.15 22.99 -23.95
N LYS A 2 -8.23 23.42 -23.27
CA LYS A 2 -8.23 24.77 -22.66
C LYS A 2 -7.40 24.75 -21.39
N GLU A 3 -6.69 25.82 -21.11
CA GLU A 3 -5.84 25.97 -19.93
C GLU A 3 -6.03 27.36 -19.31
N SER A 4 -5.96 27.44 -18.00
CA SER A 4 -5.97 28.66 -17.22
C SER A 4 -4.65 28.82 -16.45
N ILE A 5 -4.46 29.94 -15.77
CA ILE A 5 -3.32 30.14 -14.86
C ILE A 5 -3.26 29.11 -13.74
N HIS A 6 -4.38 28.47 -13.40
CA HIS A 6 -4.46 27.40 -12.40
C HIS A 6 -4.14 26.02 -12.97
N GLY A 7 -4.17 25.83 -14.29
CA GLY A 7 -3.88 24.55 -14.96
C GLY A 7 -4.94 24.19 -16.00
N PRO A 8 -4.95 22.95 -16.49
CA PRO A 8 -5.89 22.48 -17.50
C PRO A 8 -7.33 22.57 -17.02
N ILE A 9 -8.20 22.96 -17.96
CA ILE A 9 -9.63 23.13 -17.70
C ILE A 9 -10.39 21.87 -18.06
N LEU A 10 -11.20 21.41 -17.11
CA LEU A 10 -12.15 20.31 -17.23
C LEU A 10 -13.57 20.85 -17.11
N SER A 11 -14.39 20.69 -18.14
CA SER A 11 -15.82 21.05 -18.12
C SER A 11 -16.64 19.80 -17.92
N LEU A 12 -17.46 19.79 -16.87
CA LEU A 12 -18.35 18.71 -16.46
C LEU A 12 -19.78 19.24 -16.37
N ASN A 13 -20.79 18.37 -16.29
CA ASN A 13 -22.20 18.76 -16.20
C ASN A 13 -22.54 19.67 -15.01
N HIS A 14 -21.72 19.61 -13.94
CA HIS A 14 -21.92 20.34 -12.70
C HIS A 14 -20.93 21.52 -12.50
N GLY A 15 -20.13 21.86 -13.52
CA GLY A 15 -19.25 23.04 -13.47
C GLY A 15 -18.00 22.92 -14.32
N THR A 16 -17.27 24.03 -14.40
CA THR A 16 -15.97 24.11 -15.06
C THR A 16 -14.88 24.27 -14.01
N TYR A 17 -13.87 23.42 -14.08
CA TYR A 17 -12.81 23.30 -13.07
C TYR A 17 -11.44 23.44 -13.71
N ALA A 18 -10.51 24.07 -13.02
CA ALA A 18 -9.09 24.02 -13.35
C ALA A 18 -8.39 23.03 -12.40
N ILE A 19 -7.56 22.16 -12.96
CA ILE A 19 -6.83 21.15 -12.18
C ILE A 19 -5.41 21.64 -11.97
N ARG A 20 -5.02 21.88 -10.70
CA ARG A 20 -3.64 22.22 -10.34
C ARG A 20 -2.91 21.02 -9.78
N ILE A 21 -1.77 20.72 -10.38
CA ILE A 21 -0.89 19.61 -9.97
C ILE A 21 0.50 20.18 -9.75
N SER A 22 1.07 19.90 -8.58
CA SER A 22 2.44 20.29 -8.27
C SER A 22 3.43 19.57 -9.20
N GLY A 23 4.41 20.30 -9.73
CA GLY A 23 5.44 19.74 -10.61
C GLY A 23 4.98 19.39 -12.04
N ARG A 24 3.73 19.71 -12.44
CA ARG A 24 3.19 19.34 -13.76
C ARG A 24 4.07 19.77 -14.93
N ASN A 25 4.68 20.93 -14.86
CA ASN A 25 5.52 21.49 -15.93
C ASN A 25 7.02 21.36 -15.64
N ASP A 26 7.39 20.54 -14.65
CA ASP A 26 8.78 20.32 -14.28
C ASP A 26 9.32 19.07 -15.00
N LEU A 27 10.19 19.28 -15.96
CA LEU A 27 10.80 18.19 -16.75
C LEU A 27 12.04 17.58 -16.09
N LYS A 28 12.43 18.05 -14.89
CA LYS A 28 13.64 17.60 -14.19
C LYS A 28 13.52 16.21 -13.57
N SER A 29 12.37 15.54 -13.68
CA SER A 29 12.19 14.19 -13.16
C SER A 29 13.20 13.20 -13.76
N VAL A 30 13.46 13.28 -15.05
CA VAL A 30 14.44 12.41 -15.74
C VAL A 30 15.86 12.69 -15.24
N GLU A 31 16.23 13.97 -15.08
CA GLU A 31 17.51 14.37 -14.53
C GLU A 31 17.69 13.85 -13.10
N GLN A 32 16.66 14.01 -12.26
CA GLN A 32 16.70 13.53 -10.88
C GLN A 32 16.91 12.01 -10.83
N TRP A 33 16.13 11.23 -11.57
CA TRP A 33 16.30 9.77 -11.66
C TRP A 33 17.69 9.39 -12.13
N TYR A 34 18.18 10.03 -13.20
CA TYR A 34 19.53 9.78 -13.70
C TYR A 34 20.60 10.04 -12.64
N ARG A 35 20.54 11.18 -11.96
CA ARG A 35 21.52 11.51 -10.91
C ARG A 35 21.41 10.58 -9.71
N MET A 36 20.19 10.19 -9.30
CA MET A 36 20.00 9.19 -8.24
C MET A 36 20.66 7.84 -8.60
N THR A 37 20.53 7.39 -9.84
CA THR A 37 21.15 6.12 -10.28
C THR A 37 22.66 6.19 -10.46
N LYS A 38 23.23 7.38 -10.53
CA LYS A 38 24.70 7.59 -10.64
C LYS A 38 25.35 7.94 -9.30
N ALA A 39 24.58 8.17 -8.26
CA ALA A 39 25.09 8.49 -6.94
C ALA A 39 25.88 7.31 -6.36
N ASN A 40 27.11 7.58 -5.90
CA ASN A 40 28.00 6.59 -5.31
C ASN A 40 27.97 6.60 -3.77
N ASN A 41 27.33 7.60 -3.18
CA ASN A 41 27.24 7.80 -1.73
C ASN A 41 25.99 8.62 -1.38
N PHE A 42 25.71 8.70 -0.07
CA PHE A 42 24.56 9.45 0.44
C PHE A 42 24.55 10.93 0.04
N SER A 43 25.70 11.59 0.03
CA SER A 43 25.79 13.03 -0.31
C SER A 43 25.34 13.28 -1.75
N GLU A 44 25.86 12.50 -2.70
CA GLU A 44 25.48 12.60 -4.12
C GLU A 44 24.01 12.26 -4.33
N PHE A 45 23.50 11.23 -3.64
CA PHE A 45 22.09 10.88 -3.68
C PHE A 45 21.21 12.03 -3.17
N ARG A 46 21.57 12.64 -2.04
CA ARG A 46 20.83 13.77 -1.46
C ARG A 46 20.83 15.00 -2.37
N GLU A 47 21.95 15.31 -3.03
CA GLU A 47 22.00 16.40 -4.02
C GLU A 47 21.07 16.11 -5.22
N ALA A 48 20.98 14.85 -5.68
CA ALA A 48 20.02 14.47 -6.70
C ALA A 48 18.57 14.67 -6.22
N MET A 49 18.27 14.36 -4.96
CA MET A 49 16.93 14.55 -4.38
C MET A 49 16.54 16.03 -4.26
N LYS A 50 17.48 16.95 -4.04
CA LYS A 50 17.21 18.39 -3.97
C LYS A 50 16.69 18.99 -5.28
N ILE A 51 16.81 18.31 -6.40
CA ILE A 51 16.23 18.72 -7.68
C ILE A 51 14.70 18.83 -7.58
N GLN A 52 14.04 18.00 -6.75
CA GLN A 52 12.58 17.95 -6.57
C GLN A 52 11.81 17.87 -7.89
N GLY A 53 12.39 17.27 -8.92
CA GLY A 53 11.75 17.03 -10.21
C GLY A 53 10.78 15.84 -10.19
N VAL A 54 10.89 14.97 -9.19
CA VAL A 54 9.95 13.87 -8.90
C VAL A 54 9.03 14.33 -7.75
N PRO A 55 7.81 14.77 -8.04
CA PRO A 55 7.07 15.67 -7.14
C PRO A 55 6.33 15.00 -5.98
N MET A 56 6.24 13.66 -5.93
CA MET A 56 5.42 12.98 -4.92
C MET A 56 5.75 11.49 -4.76
N PHE A 57 6.90 11.20 -4.15
CA PHE A 57 7.27 9.81 -3.81
C PHE A 57 7.90 9.74 -2.44
N ASN A 58 7.43 8.84 -1.59
CA ASN A 58 8.20 8.43 -0.44
C ASN A 58 9.47 7.73 -0.93
N THR A 59 10.62 8.18 -0.47
CA THR A 59 11.90 7.67 -0.91
C THR A 59 12.68 7.12 0.28
N GLY A 60 13.07 5.86 0.19
CA GLY A 60 14.01 5.21 1.10
C GLY A 60 15.38 5.07 0.42
N TYR A 61 16.44 5.18 1.18
CA TYR A 61 17.82 4.95 0.77
C TYR A 61 18.52 4.06 1.79
N ALA A 62 19.40 3.20 1.32
CA ALA A 62 20.34 2.46 2.13
C ALA A 62 21.64 2.27 1.36
N ASP A 63 22.77 2.18 2.06
CA ASP A 63 24.09 1.95 1.47
C ASP A 63 24.93 0.95 2.26
N LYS A 64 26.08 0.57 1.68
CA LYS A 64 27.03 -0.38 2.27
C LYS A 64 27.78 0.19 3.49
N GLU A 65 27.76 1.49 3.70
CA GLU A 65 28.29 2.15 4.90
C GLU A 65 27.32 2.05 6.09
N GLY A 66 26.13 1.43 5.91
CA GLY A 66 25.11 1.27 6.93
C GLY A 66 24.21 2.49 7.09
N ASN A 67 24.28 3.48 6.20
CA ASN A 67 23.33 4.58 6.24
C ASN A 67 21.96 4.11 5.76
N ILE A 68 20.92 4.49 6.50
CA ILE A 68 19.54 4.42 6.08
C ILE A 68 18.93 5.82 6.12
N TYR A 69 18.08 6.15 5.13
CA TYR A 69 17.49 7.47 5.05
C TYR A 69 16.10 7.39 4.45
N TYR A 70 15.19 8.18 4.99
CA TYR A 70 13.83 8.37 4.46
C TYR A 70 13.58 9.85 4.23
N VAL A 71 12.87 10.16 3.13
CA VAL A 71 12.31 11.48 2.88
C VAL A 71 10.92 11.38 2.25
N TYR A 72 9.99 12.17 2.76
CA TYR A 72 8.73 12.45 2.10
C TYR A 72 9.01 13.39 0.93
N ASN A 73 9.48 12.82 -0.18
CA ASN A 73 9.89 13.58 -1.35
C ASN A 73 8.69 14.13 -2.09
N ALA A 74 8.32 15.37 -1.79
CA ALA A 74 7.17 16.03 -2.36
C ALA A 74 7.47 17.49 -2.67
N LYS A 75 6.96 17.97 -3.80
CA LYS A 75 6.97 19.39 -4.15
C LYS A 75 5.73 20.04 -3.54
N ILE A 76 5.80 20.35 -2.23
CA ILE A 76 4.67 20.86 -1.45
C ILE A 76 4.57 22.37 -1.65
N PRO A 77 3.45 22.91 -2.18
CA PRO A 77 3.27 24.34 -2.30
C PRO A 77 3.02 24.98 -0.94
N LYS A 78 3.54 26.20 -0.74
CA LYS A 78 3.18 27.07 0.38
C LYS A 78 1.78 27.60 0.14
N ARG A 79 0.78 26.97 0.73
CA ARG A 79 -0.64 27.30 0.55
C ARG A 79 -1.06 28.40 1.51
N LYS A 80 -1.83 29.37 1.02
CA LYS A 80 -2.41 30.40 1.89
C LYS A 80 -3.42 29.80 2.87
N PRO A 81 -3.46 30.26 4.13
CA PRO A 81 -4.49 29.87 5.09
C PRO A 81 -5.88 30.33 4.63
N GLY A 82 -6.93 29.80 5.25
CA GLY A 82 -8.33 30.20 4.98
C GLY A 82 -9.05 29.35 3.92
N TYR A 83 -8.35 28.52 3.15
CA TYR A 83 -8.95 27.60 2.18
C TYR A 83 -8.98 26.15 2.66
N LYS A 84 -10.06 25.44 2.36
CA LYS A 84 -10.13 23.99 2.49
C LYS A 84 -9.46 23.30 1.29
N TRP A 85 -8.14 23.20 1.28
CA TRP A 85 -7.32 22.74 0.15
C TRP A 85 -7.62 21.33 -0.38
N ARG A 86 -8.41 20.54 0.36
CA ARG A 86 -8.94 19.24 -0.10
C ARG A 86 -10.29 19.35 -0.80
N SER A 87 -10.79 20.56 -1.00
CA SER A 87 -12.07 20.85 -1.66
C SER A 87 -11.84 21.66 -2.91
N ILE A 88 -12.92 21.90 -3.68
CA ILE A 88 -12.94 22.87 -4.77
C ILE A 88 -12.84 24.26 -4.14
N ILE A 89 -11.95 25.08 -4.64
CA ILE A 89 -11.71 26.46 -4.20
C ILE A 89 -11.94 27.43 -5.35
N PRO A 90 -12.19 28.73 -5.10
CA PRO A 90 -12.42 29.73 -6.14
C PRO A 90 -11.29 29.77 -7.18
N GLY A 91 -11.64 29.72 -8.46
CA GLY A 91 -10.69 29.75 -9.58
C GLY A 91 -10.56 31.10 -10.26
N GLU A 92 -11.38 32.09 -9.89
CA GLU A 92 -11.42 33.43 -10.44
C GLU A 92 -10.41 34.40 -9.81
N THR A 93 -9.66 33.96 -8.81
CA THR A 93 -8.68 34.76 -8.08
C THR A 93 -7.26 34.22 -8.21
N SER A 94 -6.28 35.12 -8.28
CA SER A 94 -4.86 34.79 -8.23
C SER A 94 -4.33 34.55 -6.79
N THR A 95 -5.12 34.87 -5.77
CA THR A 95 -4.69 34.81 -4.38
C THR A 95 -4.37 33.37 -3.90
N ASN A 96 -4.92 32.36 -4.55
CA ASN A 96 -4.72 30.94 -4.24
C ASN A 96 -3.74 30.24 -5.19
N LEU A 97 -2.99 30.99 -6.00
CA LEU A 97 -1.92 30.44 -6.83
C LEU A 97 -0.76 29.94 -5.97
N TRP A 98 -0.15 28.84 -6.42
CA TRP A 98 1.06 28.30 -5.80
C TRP A 98 2.28 28.93 -6.47
N THR A 99 2.88 29.87 -5.79
CA THR A 99 4.05 30.62 -6.27
C THR A 99 5.35 30.17 -5.62
N GLU A 100 5.24 29.56 -4.42
CA GLU A 100 6.37 29.07 -3.65
C GLU A 100 6.14 27.63 -3.17
N TYR A 101 7.25 26.95 -2.90
CA TYR A 101 7.26 25.58 -2.42
C TYR A 101 8.09 25.43 -1.15
N ILE A 102 7.81 24.38 -0.36
CA ILE A 102 8.63 24.00 0.80
C ILE A 102 10.01 23.58 0.29
N PRO A 103 11.11 24.14 0.83
CA PRO A 103 12.46 23.71 0.49
C PRO A 103 12.68 22.23 0.85
N TYR A 104 13.50 21.55 0.06
CA TYR A 104 13.82 20.13 0.28
C TYR A 104 14.24 19.82 1.71
N ASP A 105 15.15 20.64 2.28
CA ASP A 105 15.69 20.41 3.62
C ASP A 105 14.67 20.62 4.76
N SER A 106 13.51 21.21 4.45
CA SER A 106 12.38 21.36 5.37
C SER A 106 11.33 20.26 5.24
N LEU A 107 11.46 19.34 4.27
CA LEU A 107 10.53 18.22 4.12
C LEU A 107 10.71 17.24 5.29
N PRO A 108 9.65 16.49 5.65
CA PRO A 108 9.78 15.38 6.60
C PRO A 108 10.81 14.36 6.10
N GLN A 109 11.90 14.21 6.83
CA GLN A 109 13.01 13.33 6.47
C GLN A 109 13.79 12.92 7.71
N ILE A 110 14.45 11.76 7.64
CA ILE A 110 15.31 11.27 8.71
C ILE A 110 16.44 10.43 8.15
N LYS A 111 17.63 10.59 8.73
CA LYS A 111 18.82 9.76 8.47
C LYS A 111 19.21 9.02 9.74
N ASN A 112 19.46 7.72 9.62
CA ASN A 112 19.94 6.86 10.70
C ASN A 112 19.11 7.01 12.00
N PRO A 113 17.77 6.73 11.95
CA PRO A 113 16.94 6.83 13.13
C PRO A 113 17.43 5.91 14.27
N ALA A 114 17.19 6.30 15.51
CA ALA A 114 17.63 5.54 16.68
C ALA A 114 17.10 4.10 16.71
N GLY A 115 15.90 3.85 16.14
CA GLY A 115 15.34 2.51 16.02
C GLY A 115 16.01 1.62 14.99
N GLY A 116 16.99 2.10 14.21
CA GLY A 116 17.76 1.30 13.25
C GLY A 116 16.98 0.84 12.00
N PHE A 117 15.74 1.30 11.77
CA PHE A 117 14.95 0.96 10.58
C PHE A 117 14.17 2.14 10.04
N ILE A 118 13.81 2.04 8.78
CA ILE A 118 12.82 2.89 8.12
C ILE A 118 11.77 2.02 7.44
N GLN A 119 10.53 2.48 7.40
CA GLN A 119 9.44 1.85 6.67
C GLN A 119 8.54 2.89 6.01
N ASN A 120 7.91 2.53 4.90
CA ASN A 120 6.77 3.27 4.36
C ASN A 120 5.79 2.34 3.67
N CYS A 121 4.55 2.39 4.13
CA CYS A 121 3.42 1.62 3.60
C CYS A 121 2.34 2.56 3.02
N ASN A 122 2.72 3.61 2.31
CA ASN A 122 1.84 4.67 1.81
C ASN A 122 1.02 5.33 2.94
N SER A 123 1.64 5.53 4.08
CA SER A 123 1.08 6.18 5.27
C SER A 123 1.79 7.49 5.54
N THR A 124 1.38 8.16 6.60
CA THR A 124 2.04 9.39 7.06
C THR A 124 3.57 9.23 7.16
N PRO A 125 4.36 10.24 6.76
CA PRO A 125 5.82 10.22 6.93
C PRO A 125 6.24 10.14 8.39
N TYR A 126 5.42 10.59 9.31
CA TYR A 126 5.71 10.64 10.75
C TYR A 126 5.76 9.26 11.42
N LEU A 127 5.41 8.19 10.68
CA LEU A 127 5.51 6.80 11.13
C LEU A 127 6.53 5.99 10.32
N SER A 128 7.46 6.65 9.65
CA SER A 128 8.48 5.95 8.87
C SER A 128 9.59 5.33 9.74
N THR A 129 9.61 5.64 11.04
CA THR A 129 10.45 5.00 12.06
C THR A 129 9.62 4.60 13.27
N GLY A 130 10.22 3.93 14.25
CA GLY A 130 9.56 3.59 15.52
C GLY A 130 9.28 4.78 16.44
N ASN A 131 9.93 5.92 16.22
CA ASN A 131 9.77 7.14 17.01
C ASN A 131 9.27 8.31 16.15
N MET A 132 8.05 8.78 16.43
CA MET A 132 7.43 9.88 15.68
C MET A 132 8.11 11.24 15.90
N ASP A 133 8.76 11.44 17.02
CA ASP A 133 9.38 12.72 17.39
C ASP A 133 10.71 12.99 16.64
N GLU A 134 11.26 11.98 15.96
CA GLU A 134 12.48 12.12 15.18
C GLU A 134 12.28 12.82 13.83
N ILE A 135 11.03 13.00 13.37
CA ILE A 135 10.73 13.60 12.07
C ILE A 135 10.00 14.92 12.24
N ASN A 136 10.53 15.97 11.65
CA ASN A 136 9.94 17.30 11.69
C ASN A 136 8.50 17.29 11.16
N SER A 137 7.56 17.72 11.99
CA SER A 137 6.17 17.89 11.60
C SER A 137 5.99 19.22 10.86
N LEU A 138 5.21 19.19 9.79
CA LEU A 138 4.82 20.37 9.04
C LEU A 138 3.37 20.76 9.35
N PRO A 139 3.03 22.06 9.24
CA PRO A 139 1.70 22.55 9.50
C PRO A 139 0.61 21.85 8.67
N ALA A 140 -0.59 21.72 9.22
CA ALA A 140 -1.72 21.03 8.57
C ALA A 140 -2.09 21.57 7.17
N TRP A 141 -1.85 22.85 6.89
CA TRP A 141 -2.10 23.43 5.56
C TRP A 141 -1.23 22.83 4.44
N THR A 142 -0.13 22.14 4.77
CA THR A 142 0.70 21.40 3.79
C THR A 142 -0.06 20.23 3.17
N GLY A 143 -1.08 19.74 3.86
CA GLY A 143 -1.92 18.62 3.42
C GLY A 143 -1.23 17.27 3.49
N ILE A 144 -0.11 17.16 4.22
CA ILE A 144 0.54 15.88 4.48
C ILE A 144 -0.43 14.97 5.23
N GLU A 145 -0.48 13.72 4.82
CA GLU A 145 -1.36 12.73 5.42
C GLU A 145 -0.90 12.36 6.83
N THR A 146 -1.87 12.27 7.76
CA THR A 146 -1.62 11.91 9.16
C THR A 146 -2.20 10.55 9.53
N HIS A 147 -2.92 9.89 8.61
CA HIS A 147 -3.53 8.59 8.87
C HIS A 147 -2.51 7.45 8.79
N GLN A 148 -2.78 6.41 9.57
CA GLN A 148 -2.06 5.15 9.55
C GLN A 148 -2.80 4.14 8.68
N THR A 149 -2.08 3.46 7.79
CA THR A 149 -2.62 2.29 7.09
C THR A 149 -2.46 1.04 7.95
N GLY A 150 -3.32 0.03 7.75
CA GLY A 150 -3.17 -1.26 8.44
C GLY A 150 -1.79 -1.90 8.23
N ARG A 151 -1.19 -1.69 7.05
CA ARG A 151 0.17 -2.12 6.72
C ARG A 151 1.23 -1.41 7.56
N ALA A 152 1.11 -0.10 7.74
CA ALA A 152 2.05 0.66 8.56
C ALA A 152 1.98 0.25 10.03
N ILE A 153 0.77 0.03 10.57
CA ILE A 153 0.60 -0.48 11.93
C ILE A 153 1.30 -1.85 12.06
N ARG A 154 1.02 -2.77 11.14
CA ARG A 154 1.62 -4.11 11.17
C ARG A 154 3.14 -4.08 11.00
N SER A 155 3.64 -3.22 10.13
CA SER A 155 5.08 -3.02 9.94
C SER A 155 5.76 -2.56 11.24
N LEU A 156 5.18 -1.59 11.93
CA LEU A 156 5.72 -1.11 13.22
C LEU A 156 5.63 -2.16 14.32
N GLU A 157 4.59 -3.01 14.32
CA GLU A 157 4.50 -4.15 15.26
C GLU A 157 5.64 -5.16 15.03
N LEU A 158 5.98 -5.45 13.77
CA LEU A 158 7.03 -6.42 13.42
C LEU A 158 8.44 -5.85 13.63
N TYR A 159 8.73 -4.69 13.04
CA TYR A 159 10.07 -4.10 13.09
C TYR A 159 10.35 -3.38 14.42
N GLY A 160 9.33 -2.75 15.02
CA GLY A 160 9.51 -1.94 16.23
C GLY A 160 9.60 -2.75 17.52
N LEU A 161 9.14 -4.00 17.51
CA LEU A 161 9.22 -4.90 18.67
C LEU A 161 10.41 -5.86 18.61
N ASP A 162 11.10 -5.92 17.49
CA ASP A 162 12.23 -6.81 17.27
C ASP A 162 13.55 -6.01 17.37
N SER A 163 14.37 -6.35 18.33
CA SER A 163 15.65 -5.68 18.57
C SER A 163 16.81 -6.19 17.70
N SER A 164 16.62 -7.29 16.97
CA SER A 164 17.66 -7.95 16.19
C SER A 164 17.08 -8.73 15.02
N ILE A 165 16.83 -8.04 13.92
CA ILE A 165 16.16 -8.61 12.73
C ILE A 165 17.18 -9.36 11.87
N SER A 166 17.07 -10.68 11.81
CA SER A 166 17.83 -11.52 10.90
C SER A 166 17.32 -11.37 9.46
N ARG A 167 18.12 -11.85 8.49
CA ARG A 167 17.72 -11.90 7.08
C ARG A 167 16.40 -12.66 6.86
N ASP A 168 16.25 -13.80 7.52
CA ASP A 168 15.06 -14.64 7.34
C ASP A 168 13.81 -14.01 7.97
N GLU A 169 13.96 -13.34 9.12
CA GLU A 169 12.87 -12.55 9.73
C GLU A 169 12.49 -11.36 8.86
N PHE A 170 13.46 -10.65 8.28
CA PHE A 170 13.17 -9.54 7.36
C PHE A 170 12.33 -10.01 6.16
N LEU A 171 12.67 -11.14 5.56
CA LEU A 171 11.91 -11.73 4.45
C LEU A 171 10.52 -12.19 4.91
N LYS A 172 10.42 -12.80 6.09
CA LYS A 172 9.15 -13.19 6.70
C LYS A 172 8.25 -11.97 6.95
N TYR A 173 8.81 -10.86 7.45
CA TYR A 173 8.05 -9.61 7.66
C TYR A 173 7.60 -8.99 6.34
N LYS A 174 8.44 -9.01 5.29
CA LYS A 174 8.03 -8.54 3.95
C LYS A 174 6.82 -9.30 3.41
N TYR A 175 6.75 -10.60 3.65
CA TYR A 175 5.68 -11.47 3.17
C TYR A 175 4.59 -11.72 4.21
N ASP A 176 4.57 -10.96 5.32
CA ASP A 176 3.51 -11.10 6.33
C ASP A 176 2.12 -10.84 5.71
N HIS A 177 1.23 -11.81 5.91
CA HIS A 177 -0.13 -11.80 5.41
C HIS A 177 -1.17 -11.80 6.52
N THR A 178 -0.81 -11.28 7.70
CA THR A 178 -1.69 -11.18 8.87
C THR A 178 -2.08 -9.73 9.14
N TYR A 179 -3.36 -9.48 9.34
CA TYR A 179 -3.82 -8.16 9.78
C TYR A 179 -3.45 -7.91 11.24
N SER A 180 -3.00 -6.70 11.54
CA SER A 180 -2.89 -6.25 12.93
C SER A 180 -4.26 -6.27 13.62
N LYS A 181 -4.29 -6.65 14.90
CA LYS A 181 -5.50 -6.53 15.74
C LYS A 181 -5.96 -5.06 15.87
N SER A 182 -5.02 -4.12 15.77
CA SER A 182 -5.30 -2.68 15.79
C SER A 182 -5.74 -2.11 14.45
N SER A 183 -5.72 -2.90 13.37
CA SER A 183 -6.09 -2.47 12.03
C SER A 183 -7.59 -2.16 11.90
N LEU A 184 -7.92 -1.32 10.91
CA LEU A 184 -9.30 -0.98 10.61
C LEU A 184 -10.14 -2.21 10.24
N ILE A 185 -9.55 -3.18 9.54
CA ILE A 185 -10.24 -4.39 9.12
C ILE A 185 -10.62 -5.27 10.32
N SER A 186 -9.70 -5.41 11.30
CA SER A 186 -9.97 -6.15 12.53
C SER A 186 -11.08 -5.50 13.34
N LYS A 187 -10.98 -4.20 13.60
CA LYS A 187 -12.02 -3.43 14.32
C LYS A 187 -13.38 -3.49 13.60
N THR A 188 -13.38 -3.51 12.27
CA THR A 188 -14.62 -3.63 11.50
C THR A 188 -15.22 -5.02 11.61
N ARG A 189 -14.39 -6.08 11.57
CA ARG A 189 -14.84 -7.46 11.83
C ARG A 189 -15.52 -7.55 13.20
N ASP A 190 -14.88 -7.06 14.24
CA ASP A 190 -15.39 -7.15 15.60
C ASP A 190 -16.72 -6.40 15.74
N LYS A 191 -16.84 -5.21 15.13
CA LYS A 191 -18.09 -4.45 15.08
C LYS A 191 -19.20 -5.19 14.32
N TYR A 192 -18.87 -5.91 13.24
CA TYR A 192 -19.84 -6.68 12.48
C TYR A 192 -20.34 -7.88 13.28
N ILE A 193 -19.45 -8.59 13.94
CA ILE A 193 -19.77 -9.71 14.83
C ILE A 193 -20.70 -9.22 15.96
N GLU A 194 -20.34 -8.16 16.66
CA GLU A 194 -21.13 -7.59 17.77
C GLU A 194 -22.53 -7.23 17.32
N HIS A 195 -22.67 -6.59 16.14
CA HIS A 195 -23.98 -6.23 15.59
C HIS A 195 -24.88 -7.44 15.32
N MET A 196 -24.29 -8.55 14.87
CA MET A 196 -25.05 -9.73 14.44
C MET A 196 -25.18 -10.80 15.53
N LYS A 197 -24.63 -10.60 16.74
CA LYS A 197 -24.68 -11.58 17.84
C LYS A 197 -26.10 -12.01 18.24
N SER A 198 -27.08 -11.12 18.10
CA SER A 198 -28.48 -11.38 18.44
C SER A 198 -29.25 -12.13 17.35
N ASP A 199 -28.68 -12.32 16.14
CA ASP A 199 -29.31 -13.07 15.08
C ASP A 199 -29.24 -14.57 15.37
N THR A 200 -30.41 -15.21 15.52
CA THR A 200 -30.54 -16.64 15.87
C THR A 200 -30.59 -17.57 14.65
N SER A 201 -30.50 -17.01 13.45
CA SER A 201 -30.50 -17.81 12.22
C SER A 201 -29.29 -18.76 12.18
N SER A 202 -29.53 -20.07 12.05
CA SER A 202 -28.45 -21.08 12.01
C SER A 202 -27.41 -20.85 10.92
N VAL A 203 -27.87 -20.38 9.74
CA VAL A 203 -26.98 -20.06 8.60
C VAL A 203 -26.05 -18.90 8.94
N LEU A 204 -26.58 -17.83 9.54
CA LEU A 204 -25.75 -16.68 9.94
C LEU A 204 -24.80 -17.06 11.07
N ARG A 205 -25.25 -17.89 12.00
CA ARG A 205 -24.42 -18.32 13.15
C ARG A 205 -23.16 -19.02 12.69
N THR A 206 -23.26 -19.97 11.76
CA THR A 206 -22.08 -20.66 11.21
C THR A 206 -21.09 -19.69 10.56
N GLY A 207 -21.59 -18.71 9.80
CA GLY A 207 -20.74 -17.67 9.20
C GLY A 207 -20.08 -16.76 10.23
N LEU A 208 -20.81 -16.40 11.29
CA LEU A 208 -20.27 -15.59 12.40
C LEU A 208 -19.19 -16.35 13.17
N ASP A 209 -19.45 -17.62 13.51
CA ASP A 209 -18.49 -18.47 14.21
C ASP A 209 -17.16 -18.57 13.42
N LEU A 210 -17.25 -18.67 12.09
CA LEU A 210 -16.08 -18.67 11.22
C LEU A 210 -15.32 -17.35 11.25
N LEU A 211 -16.02 -16.20 11.26
CA LEU A 211 -15.41 -14.87 11.36
C LEU A 211 -14.82 -14.59 12.76
N GLU A 212 -15.47 -15.07 13.83
CA GLU A 212 -14.97 -14.94 15.20
C GLU A 212 -13.66 -15.70 15.39
N ASN A 213 -13.58 -16.91 14.84
CA ASN A 213 -12.42 -17.78 14.94
C ASN A 213 -11.33 -17.47 13.89
N TRP A 214 -11.54 -16.48 13.02
CA TRP A 214 -10.51 -16.07 12.07
C TRP A 214 -9.33 -15.40 12.77
N ASP A 215 -8.16 -15.97 12.61
CA ASP A 215 -6.87 -15.52 13.18
C ASP A 215 -6.30 -14.26 12.50
N LEU A 216 -7.07 -13.60 11.62
CA LEU A 216 -6.69 -12.46 10.80
C LEU A 216 -5.65 -12.78 9.72
N SER A 217 -5.30 -14.03 9.53
CA SER A 217 -4.37 -14.46 8.49
C SER A 217 -5.07 -14.58 7.13
N ALA A 218 -4.40 -14.10 6.10
CA ALA A 218 -4.75 -14.27 4.69
C ALA A 218 -3.79 -15.24 3.99
N ASP A 219 -3.34 -16.27 4.72
CA ASP A 219 -2.65 -17.40 4.10
C ASP A 219 -3.58 -18.14 3.12
N SER A 220 -3.03 -18.61 2.01
CA SER A 220 -3.82 -19.30 0.98
C SER A 220 -4.52 -20.57 1.47
N THR A 221 -4.04 -21.15 2.58
CA THR A 221 -4.64 -22.32 3.24
C THR A 221 -5.66 -21.96 4.32
N ASN A 222 -5.72 -20.69 4.74
CA ASN A 222 -6.65 -20.22 5.77
C ASN A 222 -8.10 -20.37 5.31
N ARG A 223 -8.91 -21.02 6.13
CA ARG A 223 -10.27 -21.44 5.74
C ARG A 223 -11.34 -20.40 6.08
N ALA A 224 -11.07 -19.47 6.99
CA ALA A 224 -11.98 -18.38 7.35
C ALA A 224 -11.79 -17.13 6.46
N ALA A 225 -10.59 -16.94 5.90
CA ALA A 225 -10.22 -15.74 5.18
C ALA A 225 -11.05 -15.49 3.91
N ALA A 226 -11.50 -16.55 3.24
CA ALA A 226 -12.35 -16.41 2.05
C ALA A 226 -13.67 -15.72 2.38
N LEU A 227 -14.37 -16.15 3.43
CA LEU A 227 -15.60 -15.50 3.90
C LEU A 227 -15.30 -14.07 4.38
N ALA A 228 -14.24 -13.87 5.16
CA ALA A 228 -13.84 -12.55 5.66
C ALA A 228 -13.63 -11.55 4.50
N PHE A 229 -12.94 -11.95 3.43
CA PHE A 229 -12.68 -11.09 2.27
C PHE A 229 -13.94 -10.76 1.45
N LEU A 230 -14.93 -11.64 1.47
CA LEU A 230 -16.21 -11.39 0.82
C LEU A 230 -17.08 -10.44 1.65
N VAL A 231 -17.03 -10.51 2.98
CA VAL A 231 -17.89 -9.75 3.89
C VAL A 231 -17.32 -8.39 4.22
N LEU A 232 -16.04 -8.33 4.58
CA LEU A 232 -15.41 -7.11 5.09
C LEU A 232 -15.16 -6.08 3.98
N PRO A 233 -15.28 -4.79 4.27
CA PRO A 233 -15.04 -3.73 3.29
C PRO A 233 -13.57 -3.60 2.96
N LYS A 234 -13.27 -3.21 1.73
CA LYS A 234 -11.92 -2.87 1.27
C LYS A 234 -11.56 -1.41 1.61
N ALA A 235 -11.94 -0.94 2.80
CA ALA A 235 -11.71 0.43 3.22
C ALA A 235 -10.29 0.60 3.77
N PHE A 236 -9.63 1.69 3.39
CA PHE A 236 -8.28 2.02 3.84
C PHE A 236 -8.27 3.13 4.90
N LYS A 237 -9.35 3.89 4.99
CA LYS A 237 -9.51 5.01 5.91
C LYS A 237 -10.83 4.89 6.66
N PRO A 238 -10.90 5.32 7.92
CA PRO A 238 -12.14 5.29 8.69
C PRO A 238 -13.31 6.01 8.02
N GLU A 239 -13.06 7.12 7.34
CA GLU A 239 -14.06 7.90 6.62
C GLU A 239 -14.65 7.17 5.41
N ASP A 240 -13.97 6.17 4.87
CA ASP A 240 -14.44 5.33 3.76
C ASP A 240 -15.43 4.25 4.23
N LEU A 241 -15.50 4.01 5.54
CA LEU A 241 -16.39 3.01 6.15
C LEU A 241 -17.80 3.58 6.30
N LYS A 242 -18.64 3.34 5.30
CA LYS A 242 -20.08 3.54 5.45
C LYS A 242 -20.69 2.32 6.13
N TYR A 243 -20.76 2.37 7.46
CA TYR A 243 -21.39 1.32 8.26
C TYR A 243 -22.92 1.42 8.15
N ASN A 244 -23.55 0.37 7.60
CA ASN A 244 -24.99 0.18 7.62
C ASN A 244 -25.28 -1.26 8.07
N PRO A 245 -25.91 -1.47 9.23
CA PRO A 245 -26.19 -2.78 9.80
C PRO A 245 -26.89 -3.75 8.84
N ASP A 246 -27.98 -3.32 8.23
CA ASP A 246 -28.76 -4.16 7.30
C ASP A 246 -27.92 -4.60 6.09
N SER A 247 -27.10 -3.69 5.60
CA SER A 247 -26.19 -3.97 4.48
C SER A 247 -25.16 -5.04 4.85
N VAL A 248 -24.67 -5.05 6.10
CA VAL A 248 -23.68 -6.02 6.59
C VAL A 248 -24.28 -7.41 6.67
N THR A 249 -25.47 -7.54 7.29
CA THR A 249 -26.19 -8.80 7.40
C THR A 249 -26.55 -9.37 6.02
N LYS A 250 -27.04 -8.51 5.12
CA LYS A 250 -27.32 -8.89 3.73
C LYS A 250 -26.04 -9.41 3.03
N LYS A 251 -24.91 -8.74 3.23
CA LYS A 251 -23.63 -9.11 2.61
C LYS A 251 -23.10 -10.43 3.14
N LEU A 252 -23.23 -10.70 4.45
CA LEU A 252 -22.87 -11.99 5.03
C LEU A 252 -23.72 -13.12 4.42
N LYS A 253 -25.04 -12.96 4.38
CA LYS A 253 -25.96 -13.93 3.73
C LYS A 253 -25.59 -14.21 2.28
N GLN A 254 -25.30 -13.16 1.50
CA GLN A 254 -24.89 -13.28 0.11
C GLN A 254 -23.52 -14.00 -0.05
N SER A 255 -22.59 -13.74 0.86
CA SER A 255 -21.26 -14.36 0.83
C SER A 255 -21.33 -15.84 1.19
N ILE A 256 -22.13 -16.20 2.20
CA ILE A 256 -22.41 -17.58 2.57
C ILE A 256 -23.00 -18.34 1.38
N ARG A 257 -24.10 -17.84 0.83
CA ARG A 257 -24.74 -18.45 -0.35
C ARG A 257 -23.75 -18.60 -1.52
N PHE A 258 -22.97 -17.57 -1.82
CA PHE A 258 -21.98 -17.63 -2.89
C PHE A 258 -20.97 -18.76 -2.69
N LEU A 259 -20.47 -18.95 -1.48
CA LEU A 259 -19.51 -20.01 -1.18
C LEU A 259 -20.16 -21.40 -1.23
N GLU A 260 -21.35 -21.56 -0.66
CA GLU A 260 -22.10 -22.82 -0.70
C GLU A 260 -22.46 -23.25 -2.13
N GLU A 261 -23.04 -22.36 -2.94
CA GLU A 261 -23.43 -22.63 -4.32
C GLU A 261 -22.24 -22.95 -5.25
N ASN A 262 -21.09 -22.34 -5.03
CA ASN A 262 -19.94 -22.49 -5.95
C ASN A 262 -18.90 -23.49 -5.47
N TYR A 263 -18.86 -23.79 -4.15
CA TYR A 263 -17.79 -24.59 -3.54
C TYR A 263 -18.31 -25.65 -2.57
N GLY A 264 -19.60 -25.69 -2.27
CA GLY A 264 -20.26 -26.65 -1.38
C GLY A 264 -19.99 -26.43 0.12
N THR A 265 -19.25 -25.39 0.50
CA THR A 265 -18.92 -25.07 1.89
C THR A 265 -18.47 -23.61 2.04
N ILE A 266 -18.75 -23.02 3.21
CA ILE A 266 -18.20 -21.69 3.57
C ILE A 266 -16.79 -21.79 4.17
N ASP A 267 -16.45 -22.92 4.74
CA ASP A 267 -15.15 -23.26 5.32
C ASP A 267 -14.21 -23.77 4.22
N ILE A 268 -13.67 -22.87 3.43
CA ILE A 268 -12.87 -23.16 2.25
C ILE A 268 -11.53 -22.41 2.28
N PRO A 269 -10.39 -23.04 1.92
CA PRO A 269 -9.12 -22.35 1.83
C PRO A 269 -9.18 -21.12 0.93
N LEU A 270 -8.59 -20.00 1.39
CA LEU A 270 -8.54 -18.73 0.65
C LEU A 270 -8.11 -18.92 -0.79
N GLY A 271 -7.03 -19.67 -1.02
CA GLY A 271 -6.44 -19.89 -2.34
C GLY A 271 -7.29 -20.72 -3.32
N LYS A 272 -8.42 -21.27 -2.89
CA LYS A 272 -9.41 -21.88 -3.79
C LYS A 272 -10.32 -20.84 -4.43
N VAL A 273 -10.56 -19.72 -3.73
CA VAL A 273 -11.46 -18.63 -4.13
C VAL A 273 -10.68 -17.44 -4.69
N PHE A 274 -9.55 -17.11 -4.07
CA PHE A 274 -8.69 -15.96 -4.39
C PHE A 274 -7.36 -16.45 -4.96
N ILE A 275 -7.11 -16.14 -6.24
CA ILE A 275 -6.03 -16.75 -7.01
C ILE A 275 -5.21 -15.73 -7.80
N LEU A 276 -3.99 -16.13 -8.13
CA LEU A 276 -3.23 -15.55 -9.22
C LEU A 276 -3.56 -16.29 -10.51
N LYS A 277 -4.06 -15.57 -11.52
CA LYS A 277 -4.32 -16.13 -12.86
C LYS A 277 -3.39 -15.49 -13.89
N ARG A 278 -2.61 -16.33 -14.58
CA ARG A 278 -1.72 -15.88 -15.64
C ARG A 278 -1.65 -16.90 -16.76
N GLY A 279 -2.28 -16.57 -17.90
CA GLY A 279 -2.50 -17.54 -18.97
C GLY A 279 -3.35 -18.72 -18.48
N GLN A 280 -2.84 -19.92 -18.62
CA GLN A 280 -3.48 -21.15 -18.14
C GLN A 280 -3.17 -21.45 -16.66
N LYS A 281 -2.22 -20.72 -16.05
CA LYS A 281 -1.86 -20.94 -14.65
C LYS A 281 -2.92 -20.31 -13.75
N GLU A 282 -3.42 -21.10 -12.80
CA GLU A 282 -4.23 -20.66 -11.67
C GLU A 282 -3.56 -21.13 -10.39
N LEU A 283 -3.05 -20.20 -9.61
CA LEU A 283 -2.21 -20.48 -8.43
C LEU A 283 -2.89 -19.91 -7.18
N PRO A 284 -2.92 -20.67 -6.07
CA PRO A 284 -3.42 -20.14 -4.79
C PRO A 284 -2.53 -18.98 -4.36
N LEU A 285 -3.13 -17.92 -3.81
CA LEU A 285 -2.35 -16.75 -3.45
C LEU A 285 -2.65 -16.30 -2.03
N SER A 286 -1.60 -16.18 -1.22
CA SER A 286 -1.66 -15.54 0.09
C SER A 286 -1.62 -14.02 -0.06
N GLY A 287 -2.16 -13.31 0.95
CA GLY A 287 -2.19 -11.86 0.97
C GLY A 287 -3.55 -11.24 0.61
N GLY A 288 -3.66 -9.95 0.84
CA GLY A 288 -4.92 -9.24 0.64
C GLY A 288 -4.82 -7.73 0.71
N PRO A 289 -5.94 -7.03 0.55
CA PRO A 289 -6.00 -5.57 0.65
C PRO A 289 -5.58 -5.09 2.04
N GLY A 290 -4.62 -4.17 2.11
CA GLY A 290 -4.18 -3.59 3.38
C GLY A 290 -3.22 -4.45 4.20
N LEU A 291 -2.69 -5.53 3.65
CA LEU A 291 -1.63 -6.37 4.22
C LEU A 291 -0.26 -5.97 3.69
N LEU A 292 0.82 -6.34 4.39
CA LEU A 292 2.20 -6.20 3.90
C LEU A 292 2.40 -7.02 2.63
N ARG A 293 1.85 -8.23 2.58
CA ARG A 293 1.62 -8.98 1.35
C ARG A 293 0.41 -8.41 0.62
N ALA A 294 0.55 -7.26 -0.02
CA ALA A 294 -0.55 -6.54 -0.64
C ALA A 294 -1.03 -7.21 -1.93
N VAL A 295 -2.31 -7.61 -1.96
CA VAL A 295 -2.96 -8.16 -3.15
C VAL A 295 -4.38 -7.62 -3.25
N TYR A 296 -4.77 -7.15 -4.43
CA TYR A 296 -6.11 -6.68 -4.73
C TYR A 296 -6.75 -7.57 -5.77
N TYR A 297 -7.99 -7.95 -5.54
CA TYR A 297 -8.69 -8.93 -6.34
C TYR A 297 -9.91 -8.34 -7.05
N LYS A 298 -10.19 -8.86 -8.25
CA LYS A 298 -11.41 -8.59 -9.01
C LYS A 298 -12.16 -9.92 -9.24
N LYS A 299 -13.48 -9.90 -9.08
CA LYS A 299 -14.33 -11.06 -9.36
C LYS A 299 -14.27 -11.44 -10.83
N LEU A 300 -14.07 -12.71 -11.12
CA LEU A 300 -14.16 -13.33 -12.42
C LEU A 300 -14.91 -14.67 -12.23
N ASP A 301 -16.15 -14.74 -12.70
CA ASP A 301 -17.07 -15.87 -12.50
C ASP A 301 -17.21 -16.25 -11.02
N LYS A 302 -16.82 -17.46 -10.64
CA LYS A 302 -16.83 -17.94 -9.26
C LYS A 302 -15.54 -17.70 -8.48
N LYS A 303 -14.50 -17.11 -9.11
CA LYS A 303 -13.21 -16.83 -8.48
C LYS A 303 -12.94 -15.33 -8.37
N TYR A 304 -11.97 -14.98 -7.55
CA TYR A 304 -11.40 -13.64 -7.44
C TYR A 304 -9.95 -13.68 -7.88
N ILE A 305 -9.61 -12.97 -8.95
CA ILE A 305 -8.27 -12.95 -9.52
C ILE A 305 -7.50 -11.73 -9.06
N ALA A 306 -6.22 -11.91 -8.75
CA ALA A 306 -5.31 -10.83 -8.42
C ALA A 306 -5.10 -9.91 -9.62
N VAL A 307 -5.28 -8.59 -9.41
CA VAL A 307 -5.18 -7.57 -10.47
C VAL A 307 -4.20 -6.45 -10.13
N ALA A 308 -3.87 -6.27 -8.85
CA ALA A 308 -2.96 -5.25 -8.36
C ALA A 308 -2.35 -5.69 -7.01
N GLY A 309 -1.38 -4.94 -6.52
CA GLY A 309 -0.71 -5.19 -5.26
C GLY A 309 0.80 -5.17 -5.41
N ASP A 310 1.48 -6.05 -4.70
CA ASP A 310 2.93 -6.23 -4.88
C ASP A 310 3.24 -6.51 -6.36
N CYS A 311 4.08 -5.69 -6.98
CA CYS A 311 4.42 -5.87 -8.39
C CYS A 311 5.88 -6.24 -8.58
N TYR A 312 6.81 -5.34 -8.35
CA TYR A 312 8.23 -5.60 -8.31
C TYR A 312 8.70 -5.61 -6.87
N ILE A 313 9.25 -6.73 -6.41
CA ILE A 313 9.86 -6.86 -5.09
C ILE A 313 11.35 -7.03 -5.32
N GLN A 314 12.14 -6.25 -4.63
CA GLN A 314 13.60 -6.36 -4.61
C GLN A 314 14.07 -6.42 -3.16
N PHE A 315 14.98 -7.34 -2.91
CA PHE A 315 15.71 -7.47 -1.67
C PHE A 315 17.19 -7.23 -1.97
N VAL A 316 17.82 -6.37 -1.20
CA VAL A 316 19.25 -6.05 -1.33
C VAL A 316 19.88 -6.12 0.05
N GLU A 317 21.02 -6.78 0.16
CA GLU A 317 21.79 -6.84 1.39
C GLU A 317 23.27 -6.65 1.10
N TRP A 318 23.98 -6.14 2.09
CA TRP A 318 25.44 -6.05 2.11
C TRP A 318 25.96 -6.93 3.25
N GLY A 319 26.86 -7.85 2.90
CA GLY A 319 27.52 -8.69 3.88
C GLY A 319 28.57 -7.92 4.70
N PRO A 320 29.12 -8.54 5.76
CA PRO A 320 30.19 -7.94 6.57
C PRO A 320 31.45 -7.60 5.76
N ASP A 321 31.65 -8.27 4.62
CA ASP A 321 32.74 -8.01 3.67
C ASP A 321 32.43 -6.87 2.67
N GLY A 322 31.30 -6.18 2.84
CA GLY A 322 30.82 -5.11 1.98
C GLY A 322 30.29 -5.59 0.61
N LYS A 323 30.22 -6.91 0.36
CA LYS A 323 29.67 -7.41 -0.89
C LYS A 323 28.18 -7.30 -0.89
N GLN A 324 27.65 -6.77 -2.00
CA GLN A 324 26.24 -6.65 -2.25
C GLN A 324 25.68 -7.95 -2.85
N GLN A 325 24.54 -8.38 -2.35
CA GLN A 325 23.73 -9.39 -2.97
C GLN A 325 22.32 -8.84 -3.19
N ALA A 326 21.66 -9.29 -4.26
CA ALA A 326 20.32 -8.81 -4.59
C ALA A 326 19.45 -9.92 -5.17
N TRP A 327 18.15 -9.86 -4.83
CA TRP A 327 17.11 -10.74 -5.36
C TRP A 327 15.92 -9.93 -5.82
N SER A 328 15.20 -10.44 -6.79
CA SER A 328 13.98 -9.79 -7.26
C SER A 328 12.95 -10.77 -7.76
N ILE A 329 11.70 -10.29 -7.82
CA ILE A 329 10.56 -11.00 -8.40
C ILE A 329 9.58 -10.03 -9.02
N HIS A 330 9.06 -10.35 -10.19
CA HIS A 330 7.83 -9.80 -10.74
C HIS A 330 6.66 -10.73 -10.44
N GLN A 331 5.44 -10.20 -10.38
CA GLN A 331 4.22 -11.01 -10.09
C GLN A 331 4.03 -12.16 -11.08
N TYR A 332 4.39 -11.95 -12.33
CA TYR A 332 4.14 -12.91 -13.41
C TYR A 332 5.42 -13.24 -14.17
N GLY A 333 6.07 -12.22 -14.69
CA GLY A 333 7.17 -12.18 -15.60
C GLY A 333 7.30 -10.78 -16.20
N SER A 334 8.29 -10.53 -17.05
CA SER A 334 8.58 -9.22 -17.63
C SER A 334 7.71 -8.86 -18.84
N ALA A 335 7.18 -9.86 -19.56
CA ALA A 335 6.30 -9.62 -20.71
C ALA A 335 4.84 -9.46 -20.27
N THR A 336 4.38 -8.22 -20.10
CA THR A 336 3.06 -7.95 -19.52
C THR A 336 1.89 -8.18 -20.49
N LYS A 337 2.09 -7.97 -21.80
CA LYS A 337 1.04 -8.02 -22.83
C LYS A 337 1.18 -9.17 -23.81
N ASP A 338 2.38 -9.60 -24.10
CA ASP A 338 2.66 -10.66 -25.08
C ASP A 338 2.47 -12.04 -24.44
N LYS A 339 1.33 -12.66 -24.72
CA LYS A 339 0.98 -13.99 -24.22
C LYS A 339 1.82 -15.11 -24.82
N SER A 340 2.47 -14.89 -25.96
CA SER A 340 3.33 -15.85 -26.63
C SER A 340 4.76 -15.84 -26.07
N SER A 341 5.14 -14.78 -25.37
CA SER A 341 6.46 -14.66 -24.79
C SER A 341 6.69 -15.70 -23.69
N PRO A 342 7.86 -16.35 -23.63
CA PRO A 342 8.24 -17.22 -22.53
C PRO A 342 8.25 -16.48 -21.18
N HIS A 343 8.41 -15.14 -21.19
CA HIS A 343 8.41 -14.29 -20.02
C HIS A 343 7.03 -13.78 -19.63
N TYR A 344 5.96 -14.29 -20.21
CA TYR A 344 4.59 -13.90 -19.86
C TYR A 344 4.18 -14.37 -18.44
N GLY A 345 4.63 -15.54 -18.03
CA GLY A 345 4.25 -16.12 -16.76
C GLY A 345 5.34 -16.98 -16.10
N ASP A 346 6.60 -16.76 -16.44
CA ASP A 346 7.75 -17.54 -15.95
C ASP A 346 7.99 -17.36 -14.45
N GLN A 347 7.69 -16.18 -13.90
CA GLN A 347 7.90 -15.86 -12.48
C GLN A 347 6.67 -16.11 -11.60
N ALA A 348 5.52 -16.44 -12.17
CA ALA A 348 4.28 -16.61 -11.41
C ALA A 348 4.39 -17.67 -10.30
N ASN A 349 5.10 -18.77 -10.55
CA ASN A 349 5.32 -19.82 -9.56
C ASN A 349 6.20 -19.35 -8.38
N LEU A 350 7.26 -18.60 -8.65
CA LEU A 350 8.08 -18.01 -7.58
C LEU A 350 7.28 -16.98 -6.77
N PHE A 351 6.49 -16.16 -7.46
CA PHE A 351 5.71 -15.11 -6.82
C PHE A 351 4.67 -15.66 -5.83
N TYR A 352 3.92 -16.72 -6.20
CA TYR A 352 2.94 -17.28 -5.28
C TYR A 352 3.59 -18.05 -4.12
N GLN A 353 4.82 -18.59 -4.32
CA GLN A 353 5.62 -19.26 -3.30
C GLN A 353 6.43 -18.29 -2.43
N GLU A 354 6.31 -16.97 -2.66
CA GLU A 354 7.05 -15.94 -1.92
C GLU A 354 8.57 -16.07 -2.05
N LYS A 355 9.02 -16.57 -3.20
CA LYS A 355 10.43 -16.75 -3.55
C LYS A 355 10.89 -15.71 -4.55
N MET A 356 12.16 -15.37 -4.48
CA MET A 356 12.82 -14.46 -5.41
C MET A 356 13.97 -15.14 -6.13
N LYS A 357 14.29 -14.65 -7.33
CA LYS A 357 15.50 -15.04 -8.06
C LYS A 357 16.63 -14.09 -7.74
N GLN A 358 17.85 -14.62 -7.67
CA GLN A 358 19.05 -13.79 -7.49
C GLN A 358 19.28 -12.91 -8.73
N ILE A 359 19.64 -11.67 -8.53
CA ILE A 359 20.11 -10.76 -9.58
C ILE A 359 21.62 -10.97 -9.72
N ARG A 360 22.08 -11.17 -10.95
CA ARG A 360 23.49 -11.32 -11.28
C ARG A 360 24.08 -9.99 -11.69
#